data_9f744c03fdc7e93f17a0508220840c1f
#
_entry.id   9f744c03fdc7e93f17a0508220840c1f
#
_cell.length_a   1.000
_cell.length_b   1.000
_cell.length_c   1.000
_cell.angle_alpha   90.00
_cell.angle_beta   90.00
_cell.angle_gamma   90.00
#
_symmetry.space_group_name_H-M   'P 1'
#
loop_
_entity.id
_entity.type
_entity.pdbx_description
1 polymer ?
#
loop_
_entity_poly.entity_id
_entity_poly.type
_entity_poly.pdbx_seq_one_letter_code
_entity_poly.pdbx_strand_id
1 'polypeptide(L)'
;MFSNPISRLTLGLIIGFVIMTTNEGFSGEASRPPQRIGAGYDRPAAVPHQSRSAVVAQHSMVATSQPLAAEVGLDVLKAGGNAADAAIATSAMMGLVEPMSCGMGGDLFVIYWDAATKKLYGLNASGHSPYALNIDIFRERSIDEIPAEGPLPWSVPGCVSGWEALAQRFGTLKFDRTLAPAIEYAENGFAVSEIIARSWHSSEKSLNQWPDSAATYLPDGRAPREGELFRNPNLADSYRRIAKDGAKAFYHGSIAKRIVAFSEANGGFFSMRDFKDHRCDWVEPVSTTYRGYEIWELPPNGQGIAALEMLNLLEPYDLASMGPDSPEYWHLFVEAKKLAFADRARFYADPAFEKLPVEELISKEYAARQGKRIHRAVAAVDVPAGDPKLTSGDTIYLTVVDKDRNCCSFIQSNYYSFGSQVVPGDVGFVLQNRGSLFALDKKHPNRLEPHKRPFHTIIPAMATKDGKPWLSFGVMGGDMQPQGHVQVLVNIIDFGMNVQLAADAARVRHVGSATPTGRAANSAGGTVFVESGIAEDVVEGLREKGHRVLYNRGMFGGYQAILLDRSFGTLRGGSDPRKDGCAVGY
;
A
#
# COMPACT_ATOMS: atom_id res chain seq x y z
N MET A 1 63.09 -53.12 31.41
CA MET A 1 61.89 -53.98 31.59
C MET A 1 60.78 -53.43 30.68
N PHE A 2 60.49 -54.21 29.67
CA PHE A 2 59.19 -54.36 28.96
C PHE A 2 58.38 -53.08 28.63
N SER A 3 57.87 -52.81 27.49
CA SER A 3 57.85 -53.47 26.17
C SER A 3 57.13 -52.47 25.20
N ASN A 4 57.59 -52.47 24.00
CA ASN A 4 56.95 -51.87 22.80
C ASN A 4 55.63 -52.60 22.43
N PRO A 5 54.99 -52.27 21.34
CA PRO A 5 54.56 -51.06 20.59
C PRO A 5 53.06 -51.12 20.18
N ILE A 6 52.52 -50.15 19.51
CA ILE A 6 51.64 -50.37 18.35
C ILE A 6 51.38 -49.01 17.65
N SER A 7 51.78 -49.00 16.40
CA SER A 7 51.43 -48.01 15.37
C SER A 7 49.95 -47.93 15.13
N ARG A 8 49.36 -46.73 15.04
CA ARG A 8 48.15 -46.52 14.32
C ARG A 8 48.29 -45.30 13.38
N LEU A 9 48.24 -45.61 12.11
CA LEU A 9 48.00 -44.67 11.03
C LEU A 9 46.74 -43.84 11.35
N THR A 10 46.87 -42.54 11.38
CA THR A 10 45.74 -41.65 11.37
C THR A 10 45.51 -41.19 9.93
N LEU A 11 44.48 -41.77 9.32
CA LEU A 11 43.97 -41.38 8.01
C LEU A 11 43.28 -40.04 8.19
N GLY A 12 43.86 -38.97 7.60
CA GLY A 12 43.27 -37.64 7.58
C GLY A 12 42.04 -37.62 6.67
N LEU A 13 40.88 -37.51 7.30
CA LEU A 13 39.62 -37.20 6.59
C LEU A 13 39.58 -35.68 6.35
N ILE A 14 39.88 -35.27 5.13
CA ILE A 14 39.58 -33.92 4.67
C ILE A 14 38.06 -33.86 4.47
N ILE A 15 37.35 -33.33 5.46
CA ILE A 15 35.94 -32.96 5.30
C ILE A 15 35.93 -31.64 4.52
N GLY A 16 35.73 -31.74 3.23
CA GLY A 16 35.40 -30.60 2.38
C GLY A 16 34.04 -30.04 2.83
N PHE A 17 34.05 -28.86 3.46
CA PHE A 17 32.85 -28.05 3.66
C PHE A 17 32.40 -27.56 2.27
N VAL A 18 31.50 -28.30 1.65
CA VAL A 18 30.68 -27.77 0.57
C VAL A 18 29.72 -26.78 1.21
N ILE A 19 30.03 -25.50 1.07
CA ILE A 19 29.07 -24.43 1.32
C ILE A 19 27.97 -24.60 0.26
N MET A 20 26.96 -25.39 0.58
CA MET A 20 25.66 -25.28 -0.12
C MET A 20 25.09 -23.93 0.25
N THR A 21 25.29 -22.95 -0.63
CA THR A 21 24.41 -21.79 -0.71
C THR A 21 23.03 -22.33 -1.06
N THR A 22 22.22 -22.58 -0.05
CA THR A 22 20.79 -22.79 -0.25
C THR A 22 20.24 -21.46 -0.71
N ASN A 23 20.27 -21.29 -2.03
CA ASN A 23 19.35 -20.40 -2.72
C ASN A 23 17.96 -21.02 -2.50
N GLU A 24 17.31 -20.71 -1.37
CA GLU A 24 15.89 -20.98 -1.19
C GLU A 24 15.12 -20.05 -2.12
N GLY A 25 15.28 -20.30 -3.43
CA GLY A 25 14.28 -19.93 -4.41
C GLY A 25 13.00 -20.66 -4.02
N PHE A 26 11.95 -19.90 -3.78
CA PHE A 26 10.57 -20.40 -3.69
C PHE A 26 10.21 -21.15 -4.97
N SER A 27 10.60 -22.41 -5.10
CA SER A 27 10.31 -23.31 -6.22
C SER A 27 9.68 -24.63 -5.73
N GLY A 28 8.70 -24.51 -4.82
CA GLY A 28 7.81 -25.61 -4.50
C GLY A 28 6.38 -25.18 -4.82
N GLU A 29 5.62 -25.99 -5.54
CA GLU A 29 4.17 -25.90 -5.51
C GLU A 29 3.75 -25.91 -4.03
N ALA A 30 3.34 -24.74 -3.50
CA ALA A 30 2.80 -24.70 -2.15
C ALA A 30 1.53 -25.54 -2.17
N SER A 31 1.53 -26.67 -1.47
CA SER A 31 0.33 -27.44 -1.26
C SER A 31 -0.74 -26.54 -0.63
N ARG A 32 -2.00 -26.76 -0.99
CA ARG A 32 -3.14 -26.08 -0.35
C ARG A 32 -2.98 -26.19 1.16
N PRO A 33 -2.93 -25.05 1.89
CA PRO A 33 -2.91 -25.14 3.35
C PRO A 33 -4.17 -25.85 3.82
N PRO A 34 -4.11 -26.66 4.90
CA PRO A 34 -5.27 -27.39 5.39
C PRO A 34 -6.42 -26.41 5.59
N GLN A 35 -7.58 -26.77 5.02
CA GLN A 35 -8.80 -26.00 5.16
C GLN A 35 -9.12 -25.94 6.66
N ARG A 36 -9.11 -24.75 7.26
CA ARG A 36 -9.56 -24.61 8.64
C ARG A 36 -11.04 -24.91 8.64
N ILE A 37 -11.43 -25.98 9.29
CA ILE A 37 -12.80 -26.19 9.76
C ILE A 37 -13.16 -24.89 10.47
N GLY A 38 -14.30 -24.31 10.11
CA GLY A 38 -14.73 -22.97 10.51
C GLY A 38 -14.39 -22.59 11.96
N ALA A 39 -14.59 -21.35 12.34
CA ALA A 39 -14.15 -20.78 13.62
C ALA A 39 -14.71 -21.48 14.89
N GLY A 40 -15.38 -22.63 14.74
CA GLY A 40 -15.90 -23.41 15.85
C GLY A 40 -17.14 -22.82 16.53
N TYR A 41 -17.81 -21.86 15.88
CA TYR A 41 -19.09 -21.29 16.35
C TYR A 41 -20.03 -21.08 15.17
N ASP A 42 -21.33 -21.20 15.45
CA ASP A 42 -22.38 -20.91 14.49
C ASP A 42 -22.88 -19.48 14.67
N ARG A 43 -22.87 -18.70 13.61
CA ARG A 43 -23.55 -17.40 13.62
C ARG A 43 -25.05 -17.62 13.48
N PRO A 44 -25.88 -17.06 14.40
CA PRO A 44 -27.33 -17.30 14.39
C PRO A 44 -28.04 -16.64 13.19
N ALA A 45 -27.37 -15.70 12.53
CA ALA A 45 -27.88 -14.99 11.36
C ALA A 45 -26.73 -14.51 10.46
N ALA A 46 -27.05 -14.06 9.25
CA ALA A 46 -26.12 -13.60 8.21
C ALA A 46 -25.29 -14.74 7.57
N VAL A 47 -24.23 -14.38 6.85
CA VAL A 47 -23.42 -15.34 6.06
C VAL A 47 -22.52 -16.16 6.99
N PRO A 48 -22.54 -17.50 6.93
CA PRO A 48 -21.80 -18.36 7.84
C PRO A 48 -20.28 -18.10 7.89
N HIS A 49 -19.68 -17.71 6.76
CA HIS A 49 -18.23 -17.52 6.63
C HIS A 49 -17.76 -16.08 6.86
N GLN A 50 -18.64 -15.18 7.26
CA GLN A 50 -18.28 -13.81 7.60
C GLN A 50 -17.62 -13.75 8.98
N SER A 51 -16.42 -13.15 9.09
CA SER A 51 -15.63 -13.11 10.33
C SER A 51 -16.33 -12.35 11.46
N ARG A 52 -17.05 -11.29 11.14
CA ARG A 52 -17.80 -10.41 12.05
C ARG A 52 -18.89 -9.64 11.32
N SER A 53 -19.80 -9.01 12.04
CA SER A 53 -20.78 -8.09 11.44
C SER A 53 -20.08 -6.81 10.95
N ALA A 54 -20.62 -6.21 9.90
CA ALA A 54 -20.26 -4.83 9.58
C ALA A 54 -20.59 -3.93 10.77
N VAL A 55 -19.70 -2.98 11.09
CA VAL A 55 -19.95 -1.98 12.13
C VAL A 55 -20.99 -0.99 11.62
N VAL A 56 -22.00 -0.69 12.43
CA VAL A 56 -23.04 0.31 12.06
C VAL A 56 -22.96 1.48 13.02
N ALA A 57 -22.95 2.70 12.49
CA ALA A 57 -22.91 3.94 13.28
C ALA A 57 -23.85 5.00 12.69
N GLN A 58 -24.33 5.90 13.54
CA GLN A 58 -25.24 6.96 13.14
C GLN A 58 -24.51 8.22 12.70
N HIS A 59 -23.49 8.63 13.44
CA HIS A 59 -22.88 9.95 13.28
C HIS A 59 -21.60 9.93 12.45
N SER A 60 -20.58 9.23 12.92
CA SER A 60 -19.25 9.25 12.34
C SER A 60 -18.59 7.90 12.42
N MET A 61 -17.59 7.66 11.57
CA MET A 61 -16.87 6.39 11.54
C MET A 61 -15.43 6.58 11.05
N VAL A 62 -14.52 5.78 11.61
CA VAL A 62 -13.13 5.61 11.17
C VAL A 62 -12.88 4.14 10.90
N ALA A 63 -12.18 3.79 9.82
CA ALA A 63 -11.70 2.44 9.55
C ALA A 63 -10.25 2.47 9.10
N THR A 64 -9.39 1.69 9.77
CA THR A 64 -7.97 1.56 9.45
C THR A 64 -7.40 0.22 9.93
N SER A 65 -6.13 -0.07 9.62
CA SER A 65 -5.47 -1.35 9.90
C SER A 65 -5.00 -1.53 11.34
N GLN A 66 -5.23 -0.55 12.24
CA GLN A 66 -4.79 -0.60 13.64
C GLN A 66 -5.83 -0.02 14.60
N PRO A 67 -6.24 -0.76 15.65
CA PRO A 67 -7.30 -0.33 16.56
C PRO A 67 -7.01 0.99 17.27
N LEU A 68 -5.80 1.17 17.82
CA LEU A 68 -5.43 2.41 18.52
C LEU A 68 -5.52 3.64 17.61
N ALA A 69 -5.15 3.49 16.34
CA ALA A 69 -5.25 4.59 15.38
C ALA A 69 -6.71 4.89 15.00
N ALA A 70 -7.56 3.86 14.91
CA ALA A 70 -8.99 4.04 14.67
C ALA A 70 -9.66 4.75 15.85
N GLU A 71 -9.30 4.39 17.10
CA GLU A 71 -9.79 5.02 18.32
C GLU A 71 -9.40 6.50 18.37
N VAL A 72 -8.12 6.82 18.15
CA VAL A 72 -7.63 8.22 18.11
C VAL A 72 -8.43 9.06 17.12
N GLY A 73 -8.67 8.54 15.92
CA GLY A 73 -9.50 9.24 14.93
C GLY A 73 -10.94 9.45 15.40
N LEU A 74 -11.53 8.44 16.05
CA LEU A 74 -12.88 8.51 16.58
C LEU A 74 -12.99 9.54 17.72
N ASP A 75 -11.99 9.63 18.58
CA ASP A 75 -11.96 10.60 19.67
C ASP A 75 -11.85 12.04 19.15
N VAL A 76 -11.07 12.26 18.09
CA VAL A 76 -11.03 13.55 17.41
C VAL A 76 -12.40 13.94 16.86
N LEU A 77 -13.13 12.99 16.24
CA LEU A 77 -14.50 13.24 15.74
C LEU A 77 -15.48 13.56 16.88
N LYS A 78 -15.43 12.81 17.99
CA LYS A 78 -16.25 13.06 19.20
C LYS A 78 -15.92 14.40 19.88
N ALA A 79 -14.66 14.82 19.82
CA ALA A 79 -14.21 16.11 20.33
C ALA A 79 -14.58 17.31 19.43
N GLY A 80 -15.28 17.07 18.31
CA GLY A 80 -15.77 18.11 17.39
C GLY A 80 -14.89 18.38 16.18
N GLY A 81 -13.81 17.63 15.98
CA GLY A 81 -13.05 17.61 14.73
C GLY A 81 -13.85 17.02 13.57
N ASN A 82 -13.45 17.32 12.36
CA ASN A 82 -14.07 16.79 11.14
C ASN A 82 -13.27 15.63 10.53
N ALA A 83 -13.68 15.17 9.32
CA ALA A 83 -13.03 14.05 8.63
C ALA A 83 -11.54 14.30 8.31
N ALA A 84 -11.15 15.54 8.02
CA ALA A 84 -9.76 15.90 7.74
C ALA A 84 -8.90 15.85 9.02
N ASP A 85 -9.41 16.41 10.12
CA ASP A 85 -8.73 16.41 11.43
C ASP A 85 -8.50 14.98 11.94
N ALA A 86 -9.55 14.16 11.86
CA ALA A 86 -9.48 12.77 12.30
C ALA A 86 -8.55 11.93 11.41
N ALA A 87 -8.54 12.16 10.09
CA ALA A 87 -7.64 11.47 9.19
C ALA A 87 -6.16 11.81 9.48
N ILE A 88 -5.84 13.06 9.77
CA ILE A 88 -4.48 13.49 10.15
C ILE A 88 -4.06 12.83 11.48
N ALA A 89 -4.93 12.84 12.49
CA ALA A 89 -4.64 12.23 13.79
C ALA A 89 -4.45 10.70 13.67
N THR A 90 -5.33 10.02 12.94
CA THR A 90 -5.21 8.59 12.63
C THR A 90 -3.91 8.31 11.88
N SER A 91 -3.57 9.12 10.87
CA SER A 91 -2.35 8.98 10.07
C SER A 91 -1.08 9.14 10.91
N ALA A 92 -1.02 10.12 11.81
CA ALA A 92 0.10 10.30 12.72
C ALA A 92 0.24 9.12 13.69
N MET A 93 -0.88 8.64 14.25
CA MET A 93 -0.88 7.46 15.10
C MET A 93 -0.43 6.20 14.35
N MET A 94 -0.87 6.02 13.10
CA MET A 94 -0.43 4.91 12.23
C MET A 94 1.09 4.91 12.01
N GLY A 95 1.71 6.08 11.84
CA GLY A 95 3.17 6.20 11.70
C GLY A 95 3.96 5.74 12.94
N LEU A 96 3.31 5.68 14.11
CA LEU A 96 3.87 5.12 15.34
C LEU A 96 3.59 3.61 15.47
N VAL A 97 2.32 3.20 15.28
CA VAL A 97 1.88 1.83 15.60
C VAL A 97 2.08 0.83 14.46
N GLU A 98 2.30 1.30 13.22
CA GLU A 98 2.62 0.49 12.04
C GLU A 98 3.79 1.12 11.24
N PRO A 99 4.97 1.32 11.87
CA PRO A 99 6.08 2.10 11.30
C PRO A 99 6.73 1.44 10.08
N MET A 100 6.55 0.12 9.90
CA MET A 100 7.01 -0.59 8.71
C MET A 100 6.25 -0.16 7.45
N SER A 101 5.00 0.26 7.60
CA SER A 101 4.12 0.53 6.46
C SER A 101 4.08 2.00 6.08
N CYS A 102 4.19 2.90 7.05
CA CYS A 102 3.92 4.34 6.83
C CYS A 102 4.59 5.24 7.87
N GLY A 103 4.43 6.54 7.70
CA GLY A 103 4.88 7.58 8.62
C GLY A 103 5.18 8.89 7.91
N MET A 104 5.63 9.89 8.66
CA MET A 104 5.95 11.22 8.12
C MET A 104 7.15 11.23 7.14
N GLY A 105 7.93 10.16 7.11
CA GLY A 105 9.01 9.96 6.13
C GLY A 105 8.55 9.35 4.81
N GLY A 106 7.25 9.11 4.64
CA GLY A 106 6.61 8.57 3.44
C GLY A 106 5.81 9.60 2.64
N ASP A 107 4.98 9.09 1.75
CA ASP A 107 4.06 9.85 0.88
C ASP A 107 2.60 9.64 1.25
N LEU A 108 1.74 10.54 0.77
CA LEU A 108 0.32 10.59 1.07
C LEU A 108 -0.50 10.93 -0.19
N PHE A 109 -1.59 10.19 -0.43
CA PHE A 109 -2.63 10.55 -1.39
C PHE A 109 -4.00 10.58 -0.70
N VAL A 110 -4.87 11.50 -1.12
CA VAL A 110 -6.22 11.66 -0.56
C VAL A 110 -7.25 11.90 -1.67
N ILE A 111 -8.42 11.27 -1.53
CA ILE A 111 -9.67 11.75 -2.15
C ILE A 111 -10.57 12.24 -1.03
N TYR A 112 -10.98 13.49 -1.09
CA TYR A 112 -11.84 14.13 -0.09
C TYR A 112 -13.16 14.56 -0.71
N TRP A 113 -14.26 14.10 -0.14
CA TRP A 113 -15.60 14.61 -0.44
C TRP A 113 -15.94 15.70 0.55
N ASP A 114 -16.16 16.91 0.04
CA ASP A 114 -16.69 18.04 0.82
C ASP A 114 -18.21 18.09 0.69
N ALA A 115 -18.91 17.78 1.77
CA ALA A 115 -20.36 17.75 1.81
C ALA A 115 -21.00 19.14 1.62
N ALA A 116 -20.31 20.21 2.01
CA ALA A 116 -20.81 21.58 1.85
C ALA A 116 -20.84 22.01 0.38
N THR A 117 -19.76 21.74 -0.35
CA THR A 117 -19.66 22.08 -1.79
C THR A 117 -20.17 20.98 -2.71
N LYS A 118 -20.38 19.77 -2.19
CA LYS A 118 -20.75 18.56 -2.93
C LYS A 118 -19.76 18.24 -4.05
N LYS A 119 -18.45 18.37 -3.74
CA LYS A 119 -17.35 18.13 -4.68
C LYS A 119 -16.33 17.17 -4.11
N LEU A 120 -15.69 16.43 -5.02
CA LEU A 120 -14.49 15.65 -4.74
C LEU A 120 -13.24 16.50 -4.99
N TYR A 121 -12.26 16.30 -4.15
CA TYR A 121 -10.94 16.91 -4.26
C TYR A 121 -9.88 15.83 -4.14
N GLY A 122 -8.91 15.84 -5.04
CA GLY A 122 -7.76 14.94 -4.99
C GLY A 122 -6.53 15.66 -4.46
N LEU A 123 -5.75 15.01 -3.62
CA LEU A 123 -4.47 15.51 -3.13
C LEU A 123 -3.37 14.50 -3.44
N ASN A 124 -2.38 14.94 -4.21
CA ASN A 124 -1.14 14.22 -4.47
C ASN A 124 -0.01 14.85 -3.66
N ALA A 125 0.36 14.20 -2.57
CA ALA A 125 1.49 14.57 -1.75
C ALA A 125 2.61 13.52 -1.86
N SER A 126 3.00 13.20 -3.10
CA SER A 126 4.18 12.40 -3.38
C SER A 126 5.43 13.25 -3.56
N GLY A 127 6.57 12.69 -3.19
CA GLY A 127 7.83 13.39 -3.21
C GLY A 127 8.53 13.40 -4.56
N HIS A 128 9.42 14.40 -4.73
CA HIS A 128 10.29 14.52 -5.91
C HIS A 128 11.66 13.92 -5.62
N SER A 129 12.31 13.41 -6.66
CA SER A 129 13.73 13.04 -6.62
C SER A 129 14.61 14.25 -6.30
N PRO A 130 15.80 14.06 -5.69
CA PRO A 130 16.75 15.15 -5.47
C PRO A 130 17.18 15.82 -6.78
N TYR A 131 17.41 17.14 -6.77
CA TYR A 131 17.96 17.88 -7.93
C TYR A 131 19.32 17.35 -8.39
N ALA A 132 20.12 16.82 -7.47
CA ALA A 132 21.44 16.31 -7.78
C ALA A 132 21.45 14.87 -8.32
N LEU A 133 20.30 14.15 -8.26
CA LEU A 133 20.21 12.75 -8.65
C LEU A 133 19.77 12.59 -10.11
N ASN A 134 20.53 11.82 -10.90
CA ASN A 134 20.24 11.54 -12.30
C ASN A 134 20.70 10.14 -12.72
N ILE A 135 20.34 9.70 -13.93
CA ILE A 135 20.65 8.36 -14.45
C ILE A 135 22.16 8.11 -14.60
N ASP A 136 22.93 9.15 -14.94
CA ASP A 136 24.35 8.95 -15.23
C ASP A 136 25.14 8.56 -13.98
N ILE A 137 24.72 8.99 -12.78
CA ILE A 137 25.27 8.54 -11.49
C ILE A 137 25.17 7.01 -11.34
N PHE A 138 24.04 6.42 -11.70
CA PHE A 138 23.84 4.96 -11.62
C PHE A 138 24.68 4.21 -12.65
N ARG A 139 24.81 4.75 -13.86
CA ARG A 139 25.66 4.18 -14.92
C ARG A 139 27.15 4.21 -14.54
N GLU A 140 27.64 5.32 -14.00
CA GLU A 140 29.01 5.47 -13.54
C GLU A 140 29.35 4.48 -12.40
N ARG A 141 28.34 4.17 -11.57
CA ARG A 141 28.47 3.17 -10.48
C ARG A 141 28.18 1.75 -10.94
N SER A 142 27.91 1.50 -12.23
CA SER A 142 27.49 0.19 -12.76
C SER A 142 26.30 -0.41 -12.01
N ILE A 143 25.29 0.42 -11.71
CA ILE A 143 24.06 0.05 -11.04
C ILE A 143 22.94 0.03 -12.08
N ASP A 144 22.40 -1.16 -12.35
CA ASP A 144 21.34 -1.37 -13.36
C ASP A 144 19.94 -1.11 -12.82
N GLU A 145 19.75 -1.18 -11.51
CA GLU A 145 18.47 -0.92 -10.82
C GLU A 145 18.71 -0.06 -9.58
N ILE A 146 17.84 0.91 -9.33
CA ILE A 146 17.90 1.72 -8.12
C ILE A 146 17.66 0.81 -6.90
N PRO A 147 18.61 0.72 -5.95
CA PRO A 147 18.45 -0.15 -4.79
C PRO A 147 17.25 0.26 -3.94
N ALA A 148 16.65 -0.70 -3.25
CA ALA A 148 15.51 -0.44 -2.36
C ALA A 148 15.93 0.06 -0.98
N GLU A 149 17.18 -0.19 -0.55
CA GLU A 149 17.72 0.17 0.76
C GLU A 149 18.75 1.30 0.66
N GLY A 150 18.93 2.03 1.77
CA GLY A 150 19.87 3.13 1.84
C GLY A 150 19.36 4.45 1.24
N PRO A 151 20.25 5.46 1.05
CA PRO A 151 19.85 6.83 0.65
C PRO A 151 19.55 7.02 -0.84
N LEU A 152 19.95 6.09 -1.73
CA LEU A 152 19.81 6.27 -3.19
C LEU A 152 18.36 6.29 -3.68
N PRO A 153 17.41 5.51 -3.12
CA PRO A 153 16.01 5.52 -3.54
C PRO A 153 15.17 6.61 -2.89
N TRP A 154 15.77 7.55 -2.18
CA TRP A 154 15.01 8.58 -1.50
C TRP A 154 14.36 9.55 -2.48
N SER A 155 13.10 9.87 -2.24
CA SER A 155 12.41 11.08 -2.71
C SER A 155 11.99 11.92 -1.49
N VAL A 156 11.79 13.20 -1.66
CA VAL A 156 11.41 14.08 -0.54
C VAL A 156 10.11 13.58 0.08
N PRO A 157 10.04 13.31 1.39
CA PRO A 157 8.81 12.83 2.02
C PRO A 157 7.67 13.83 1.85
N GLY A 158 6.53 13.38 1.32
CA GLY A 158 5.40 14.26 1.04
C GLY A 158 4.31 14.27 2.12
N CYS A 159 4.30 13.31 3.03
CA CYS A 159 3.21 13.09 3.99
C CYS A 159 2.86 14.34 4.80
N VAL A 160 3.86 15.04 5.38
CA VAL A 160 3.62 16.23 6.22
C VAL A 160 3.08 17.42 5.41
N SER A 161 3.50 17.60 4.16
CA SER A 161 2.92 18.62 3.28
C SER A 161 1.46 18.32 2.95
N GLY A 162 1.14 17.04 2.80
CA GLY A 162 -0.23 16.59 2.60
C GLY A 162 -1.11 16.84 3.83
N TRP A 163 -0.60 16.58 5.05
CA TRP A 163 -1.32 16.95 6.28
C TRP A 163 -1.62 18.45 6.34
N GLU A 164 -0.62 19.28 6.04
CA GLU A 164 -0.79 20.75 6.06
C GLU A 164 -1.81 21.22 5.02
N ALA A 165 -1.73 20.70 3.78
CA ALA A 165 -2.67 21.06 2.73
C ALA A 165 -4.11 20.64 3.08
N LEU A 166 -4.28 19.45 3.65
CA LEU A 166 -5.58 18.93 4.09
C LEU A 166 -6.15 19.76 5.25
N ALA A 167 -5.31 20.06 6.26
CA ALA A 167 -5.69 20.89 7.40
C ALA A 167 -6.05 22.32 7.01
N GLN A 168 -5.26 22.95 6.13
CA GLN A 168 -5.52 24.33 5.67
C GLN A 168 -6.80 24.46 4.87
N ARG A 169 -7.17 23.44 4.09
CA ARG A 169 -8.35 23.52 3.23
C ARG A 169 -9.63 23.09 3.93
N PHE A 170 -9.58 22.05 4.75
CA PHE A 170 -10.76 21.40 5.32
C PHE A 170 -10.71 21.28 6.84
N GLY A 171 -9.53 21.31 7.47
CA GLY A 171 -9.38 21.12 8.90
C GLY A 171 -10.02 22.21 9.73
N THR A 172 -10.48 21.87 10.92
CA THR A 172 -11.03 22.77 11.93
C THR A 172 -10.17 22.85 13.18
N LEU A 173 -9.30 21.86 13.38
CA LEU A 173 -8.37 21.79 14.51
C LEU A 173 -6.94 22.14 14.10
N LYS A 174 -6.15 22.62 15.04
CA LYS A 174 -4.72 22.85 14.84
C LYS A 174 -3.93 21.56 15.07
N PHE A 175 -2.70 21.49 14.56
CA PHE A 175 -1.82 20.34 14.72
C PHE A 175 -1.49 19.98 16.17
N ASP A 176 -1.47 20.95 17.09
CA ASP A 176 -1.30 20.69 18.52
C ASP A 176 -2.40 19.80 19.11
N ARG A 177 -3.61 19.85 18.52
CA ARG A 177 -4.72 19.00 18.93
C ARG A 177 -4.74 17.66 18.18
N THR A 178 -4.50 17.67 16.87
CA THR A 178 -4.56 16.44 16.07
C THR A 178 -3.36 15.53 16.29
N LEU A 179 -2.18 16.05 16.63
CA LEU A 179 -0.97 15.27 16.86
C LEU A 179 -0.77 14.88 18.33
N ALA A 180 -1.50 15.49 19.29
CA ALA A 180 -1.33 15.23 20.71
C ALA A 180 -1.40 13.74 21.10
N PRO A 181 -2.38 12.94 20.61
CA PRO A 181 -2.43 11.52 20.96
C PRO A 181 -1.20 10.74 20.47
N ALA A 182 -0.76 10.98 19.23
CA ALA A 182 0.42 10.30 18.68
C ALA A 182 1.71 10.69 19.45
N ILE A 183 1.82 11.93 19.90
CA ILE A 183 2.93 12.38 20.77
C ILE A 183 2.89 11.64 22.11
N GLU A 184 1.73 11.57 22.74
CA GLU A 184 1.56 10.92 24.05
C GLU A 184 1.92 9.42 23.97
N TYR A 185 1.40 8.70 22.99
CA TYR A 185 1.72 7.28 22.79
C TYR A 185 3.17 7.05 22.39
N ALA A 186 3.79 7.95 21.62
CA ALA A 186 5.21 7.85 21.28
C ALA A 186 6.12 8.00 22.50
N GLU A 187 5.73 8.81 23.50
CA GLU A 187 6.48 9.00 24.75
C GLU A 187 6.22 7.90 25.78
N ASN A 188 4.93 7.61 26.03
CA ASN A 188 4.53 6.70 27.08
C ASN A 188 4.55 5.24 26.65
N GLY A 189 4.50 4.99 25.35
CA GLY A 189 4.52 3.66 24.73
C GLY A 189 3.13 3.13 24.40
N PHE A 190 3.10 2.17 23.48
CA PHE A 190 1.94 1.38 23.11
C PHE A 190 2.29 -0.10 23.09
N ALA A 191 1.31 -0.98 23.33
CA ALA A 191 1.49 -2.42 23.22
C ALA A 191 1.48 -2.85 21.74
N VAL A 192 2.53 -3.56 21.32
CA VAL A 192 2.69 -4.03 19.93
C VAL A 192 1.75 -5.21 19.67
N SER A 193 0.97 -5.16 18.58
CA SER A 193 0.02 -6.22 18.22
C SER A 193 0.69 -7.37 17.46
N GLU A 194 0.00 -8.51 17.34
CA GLU A 194 0.51 -9.76 16.76
C GLU A 194 1.07 -9.59 15.33
N ILE A 195 0.25 -9.04 14.41
CA ILE A 195 0.65 -8.88 13.00
C ILE A 195 1.81 -7.88 12.88
N ILE A 196 1.79 -6.82 13.68
CA ILE A 196 2.83 -5.80 13.70
C ILE A 196 4.15 -6.37 14.22
N ALA A 197 4.13 -7.12 15.32
CA ALA A 197 5.33 -7.78 15.87
C ALA A 197 5.98 -8.72 14.85
N ARG A 198 5.17 -9.51 14.15
CA ARG A 198 5.65 -10.41 13.09
C ARG A 198 6.26 -9.68 11.92
N SER A 199 5.62 -8.61 11.43
CA SER A 199 6.14 -7.79 10.32
C SER A 199 7.43 -7.09 10.71
N TRP A 200 7.52 -6.60 11.95
CA TRP A 200 8.72 -5.96 12.49
C TRP A 200 9.90 -6.92 12.55
N HIS A 201 9.68 -8.12 13.10
CA HIS A 201 10.70 -9.17 13.17
C HIS A 201 11.30 -9.52 11.79
N SER A 202 10.49 -9.53 10.74
CA SER A 202 10.96 -9.81 9.38
C SER A 202 11.98 -8.77 8.85
N SER A 203 11.99 -7.56 9.41
CA SER A 203 12.90 -6.45 9.02
C SER A 203 14.10 -6.28 9.96
N GLU A 204 14.22 -7.10 11.00
CA GLU A 204 15.25 -6.95 12.05
C GLU A 204 16.67 -6.95 11.48
N LYS A 205 16.95 -7.86 10.54
CA LYS A 205 18.27 -7.96 9.88
C LYS A 205 18.64 -6.70 9.10
N SER A 206 17.70 -6.14 8.35
CA SER A 206 17.95 -4.95 7.53
C SER A 206 18.07 -3.69 8.39
N LEU A 207 17.24 -3.56 9.43
CA LEU A 207 17.32 -2.44 10.38
C LEU A 207 18.64 -2.42 11.13
N ASN A 208 19.21 -3.58 11.47
CA ASN A 208 20.51 -3.70 12.15
C ASN A 208 21.71 -3.21 11.30
N GLN A 209 21.54 -3.06 10.00
CA GLN A 209 22.62 -2.53 9.14
C GLN A 209 22.83 -1.02 9.34
N TRP A 210 21.85 -0.32 9.92
CA TRP A 210 21.86 1.13 10.12
C TRP A 210 21.78 1.45 11.61
N PRO A 211 22.85 2.01 12.22
CA PRO A 211 22.88 2.25 13.67
C PRO A 211 21.72 3.06 14.22
N ASP A 212 21.29 4.14 13.53
CA ASP A 212 20.18 4.98 13.96
C ASP A 212 18.83 4.26 13.84
N SER A 213 18.68 3.38 12.83
CA SER A 213 17.48 2.55 12.67
C SER A 213 17.41 1.46 13.75
N ALA A 214 18.53 0.82 14.05
CA ALA A 214 18.62 -0.15 15.13
C ALA A 214 18.29 0.51 16.49
N ALA A 215 18.89 1.67 16.78
CA ALA A 215 18.62 2.43 18.00
C ALA A 215 17.16 2.87 18.12
N THR A 216 16.49 3.16 16.99
CA THR A 216 15.08 3.61 16.98
C THR A 216 14.10 2.44 17.10
N TYR A 217 14.34 1.35 16.36
CA TYR A 217 13.33 0.30 16.14
C TYR A 217 13.66 -1.05 16.77
N LEU A 218 14.87 -1.23 17.30
CA LEU A 218 15.36 -2.46 17.93
C LEU A 218 15.87 -2.17 19.37
N PRO A 219 14.97 -1.74 20.30
CA PRO A 219 15.39 -1.19 21.60
C PRO A 219 16.28 -2.13 22.43
N ASP A 220 16.09 -3.44 22.34
CA ASP A 220 16.92 -4.44 23.04
C ASP A 220 17.78 -5.23 22.05
N GLY A 221 18.18 -4.62 20.92
CA GLY A 221 18.91 -5.26 19.82
C GLY A 221 18.05 -6.22 18.99
N ARG A 222 16.72 -6.19 19.15
CA ARG A 222 15.73 -7.02 18.46
C ARG A 222 14.42 -6.27 18.25
N ALA A 223 13.60 -6.77 17.36
CA ALA A 223 12.22 -6.30 17.20
C ALA A 223 11.39 -6.54 18.48
N PRO A 224 10.46 -5.62 18.82
CA PRO A 224 9.53 -5.83 19.93
C PRO A 224 8.59 -7.00 19.64
N ARG A 225 8.25 -7.76 20.68
CA ARG A 225 7.29 -8.87 20.62
C ARG A 225 5.86 -8.39 20.81
N GLU A 226 4.91 -9.24 20.47
CA GLU A 226 3.51 -9.02 20.81
C GLU A 226 3.32 -8.73 22.30
N GLY A 227 2.57 -7.68 22.63
CA GLY A 227 2.30 -7.22 23.99
C GLY A 227 3.41 -6.40 24.64
N GLU A 228 4.61 -6.34 24.07
CA GLU A 228 5.68 -5.46 24.59
C GLU A 228 5.36 -3.98 24.34
N LEU A 229 5.73 -3.13 25.29
CA LEU A 229 5.58 -1.68 25.15
C LEU A 229 6.72 -1.10 24.32
N PHE A 230 6.39 -0.49 23.21
CA PHE A 230 7.33 0.24 22.37
C PHE A 230 7.17 1.74 22.55
N ARG A 231 8.29 2.47 22.65
CA ARG A 231 8.36 3.93 22.76
C ARG A 231 9.27 4.49 21.67
N ASN A 232 8.94 5.69 21.21
CA ASN A 232 9.78 6.39 20.22
C ASN A 232 9.84 7.90 20.57
N PRO A 233 10.67 8.29 21.55
CA PRO A 233 10.76 9.69 21.99
C PRO A 233 11.27 10.63 20.89
N ASN A 234 12.08 10.15 19.95
CA ASN A 234 12.55 10.95 18.82
C ASN A 234 11.40 11.27 17.85
N LEU A 235 10.49 10.33 17.62
CA LEU A 235 9.28 10.57 16.85
C LEU A 235 8.37 11.58 17.57
N ALA A 236 8.22 11.46 18.89
CA ALA A 236 7.47 12.44 19.68
C ALA A 236 8.04 13.85 19.55
N ASP A 237 9.38 14.01 19.59
CA ASP A 237 10.04 15.31 19.37
C ASP A 237 9.73 15.85 17.97
N SER A 238 9.81 15.03 16.96
CA SER A 238 9.50 15.42 15.57
C SER A 238 8.03 15.83 15.42
N TYR A 239 7.09 15.11 16.02
CA TYR A 239 5.67 15.50 16.04
C TYR A 239 5.43 16.81 16.80
N ARG A 240 6.10 17.04 17.95
CA ARG A 240 5.98 18.32 18.68
C ARG A 240 6.45 19.51 17.86
N ARG A 241 7.54 19.36 17.10
CA ARG A 241 8.02 20.41 16.22
C ARG A 241 6.99 20.76 15.14
N ILE A 242 6.35 19.73 14.55
CA ILE A 242 5.28 19.92 13.56
C ILE A 242 4.03 20.49 14.22
N ALA A 243 3.65 20.02 15.40
CA ALA A 243 2.51 20.55 16.16
C ALA A 243 2.65 22.06 16.45
N LYS A 244 3.88 22.51 16.71
CA LYS A 244 4.20 23.91 17.01
C LYS A 244 4.29 24.80 15.75
N ASP A 245 5.04 24.36 14.73
CA ASP A 245 5.49 25.20 13.63
C ASP A 245 4.94 24.77 12.26
N GLY A 246 4.02 23.77 12.22
CA GLY A 246 3.45 23.21 11.00
C GLY A 246 4.49 22.47 10.13
N ALA A 247 4.19 22.31 8.86
CA ALA A 247 5.08 21.67 7.89
C ALA A 247 6.41 22.45 7.70
N LYS A 248 6.46 23.71 8.10
CA LYS A 248 7.70 24.49 8.11
C LYS A 248 8.78 23.86 8.98
N ALA A 249 8.41 23.22 10.11
CA ALA A 249 9.35 22.47 10.96
C ALA A 249 10.02 21.35 10.21
N PHE A 250 9.27 20.67 9.33
CA PHE A 250 9.76 19.56 8.52
C PHE A 250 10.61 20.05 7.33
N TYR A 251 10.08 20.90 6.45
CA TYR A 251 10.71 21.23 5.17
C TYR A 251 11.74 22.36 5.23
N HIS A 252 11.64 23.27 6.20
CA HIS A 252 12.54 24.42 6.34
C HIS A 252 13.33 24.40 7.67
N GLY A 253 12.94 23.54 8.60
CA GLY A 253 13.43 23.50 9.97
C GLY A 253 14.54 22.49 10.21
N SER A 254 14.62 22.08 11.47
CA SER A 254 15.66 21.18 11.96
C SER A 254 15.51 19.74 11.43
N ILE A 255 14.30 19.30 11.09
CA ILE A 255 14.07 17.94 10.56
C ILE A 255 14.75 17.80 9.20
N ALA A 256 14.46 18.68 8.24
CA ALA A 256 15.15 18.66 6.94
C ALA A 256 16.66 18.77 7.08
N LYS A 257 17.16 19.64 7.97
CA LYS A 257 18.62 19.81 8.19
C LYS A 257 19.29 18.51 8.65
N ARG A 258 18.66 17.75 9.56
CA ARG A 258 19.16 16.44 10.02
C ARG A 258 19.16 15.42 8.88
N ILE A 259 18.09 15.35 8.09
CA ILE A 259 17.98 14.44 6.95
C ILE A 259 19.05 14.77 5.90
N VAL A 260 19.25 16.05 5.58
CA VAL A 260 20.27 16.48 4.60
C VAL A 260 21.67 16.15 5.10
N ALA A 261 22.01 16.48 6.36
CA ALA A 261 23.31 16.17 6.92
C ALA A 261 23.62 14.65 6.92
N PHE A 262 22.63 13.82 7.25
CA PHE A 262 22.76 12.37 7.15
C PHE A 262 22.95 11.92 5.68
N SER A 263 22.16 12.48 4.74
CA SER A 263 22.27 12.20 3.32
C SER A 263 23.68 12.47 2.79
N GLU A 264 24.23 13.64 3.08
CA GLU A 264 25.59 14.03 2.70
C GLU A 264 26.67 13.07 3.26
N ALA A 265 26.53 12.69 4.53
CA ALA A 265 27.49 11.80 5.20
C ALA A 265 27.42 10.34 4.70
N ASN A 266 26.29 9.90 4.11
CA ASN A 266 26.06 8.51 3.71
C ASN A 266 25.87 8.33 2.19
N GLY A 267 26.35 9.27 1.37
CA GLY A 267 26.35 9.16 -0.10
C GLY A 267 24.99 9.33 -0.76
N GLY A 268 24.05 9.96 -0.07
CA GLY A 268 22.77 10.41 -0.62
C GLY A 268 22.91 11.75 -1.36
N PHE A 269 21.80 12.21 -1.93
CA PHE A 269 21.79 13.37 -2.84
C PHE A 269 20.88 14.51 -2.40
N PHE A 270 20.29 14.43 -1.20
CA PHE A 270 19.45 15.52 -0.68
C PHE A 270 20.25 16.79 -0.36
N SER A 271 19.65 17.92 -0.69
CA SER A 271 20.04 19.25 -0.26
C SER A 271 18.85 19.96 0.40
N MET A 272 19.11 21.06 1.09
CA MET A 272 18.02 21.88 1.65
C MET A 272 17.11 22.48 0.57
N ARG A 273 17.57 22.57 -0.68
CA ARG A 273 16.76 23.02 -1.80
C ARG A 273 15.63 22.04 -2.11
N ASP A 274 15.92 20.74 -2.10
CA ASP A 274 14.93 19.69 -2.38
C ASP A 274 13.73 19.79 -1.44
N PHE A 275 13.99 20.02 -0.17
CA PHE A 275 12.94 20.19 0.85
C PHE A 275 12.20 21.52 0.71
N LYS A 276 12.91 22.64 0.51
CA LYS A 276 12.29 23.97 0.40
C LYS A 276 11.39 24.11 -0.83
N ASP A 277 11.76 23.47 -1.92
CA ASP A 277 11.02 23.52 -3.18
C ASP A 277 9.90 22.48 -3.27
N HIS A 278 9.85 21.51 -2.32
CA HIS A 278 8.80 20.50 -2.30
C HIS A 278 7.41 21.13 -2.13
N ARG A 279 6.45 20.65 -2.93
CA ARG A 279 5.01 21.02 -2.88
C ARG A 279 4.18 19.77 -3.13
N CYS A 280 3.04 19.70 -2.46
CA CYS A 280 1.97 18.79 -2.86
C CYS A 280 1.00 19.51 -3.82
N ASP A 281 0.25 18.72 -4.60
CA ASP A 281 -0.66 19.27 -5.61
C ASP A 281 -2.10 18.83 -5.32
N TRP A 282 -3.02 19.79 -5.41
CA TRP A 282 -4.42 19.47 -5.57
C TRP A 282 -4.68 19.09 -7.02
N VAL A 283 -5.22 17.90 -7.24
CA VAL A 283 -5.50 17.33 -8.56
C VAL A 283 -6.99 17.02 -8.69
N GLU A 284 -7.53 17.08 -9.90
CA GLU A 284 -8.89 16.64 -10.14
C GLU A 284 -8.92 15.10 -10.17
N PRO A 285 -9.75 14.43 -9.33
CA PRO A 285 -9.96 13.00 -9.43
C PRO A 285 -10.54 12.63 -10.79
N VAL A 286 -10.20 11.43 -11.27
CA VAL A 286 -10.72 10.87 -12.51
C VAL A 286 -11.65 9.69 -12.23
N SER A 287 -12.62 9.43 -13.12
CA SER A 287 -13.62 8.41 -12.86
C SER A 287 -13.99 7.59 -14.10
N THR A 288 -14.60 6.44 -13.85
CA THR A 288 -15.40 5.70 -14.81
C THR A 288 -16.71 5.25 -14.18
N THR A 289 -17.72 5.03 -14.98
CA THR A 289 -18.97 4.39 -14.53
C THR A 289 -18.77 2.87 -14.49
N TYR A 290 -19.37 2.22 -13.50
CA TYR A 290 -19.45 0.76 -13.41
C TYR A 290 -20.78 0.36 -12.78
N ARG A 291 -21.63 -0.35 -13.52
CA ARG A 291 -22.97 -0.80 -13.06
C ARG A 291 -23.84 0.32 -12.46
N GLY A 292 -23.72 1.55 -12.96
CA GLY A 292 -24.48 2.71 -12.44
C GLY A 292 -23.87 3.38 -11.20
N TYR A 293 -22.68 2.99 -10.81
CA TYR A 293 -21.84 3.70 -9.84
C TYR A 293 -20.75 4.45 -10.58
N GLU A 294 -20.30 5.57 -10.05
CA GLU A 294 -19.14 6.31 -10.54
C GLU A 294 -17.96 6.06 -9.61
N ILE A 295 -16.90 5.45 -10.12
CA ILE A 295 -15.72 5.05 -9.35
C ILE A 295 -14.61 6.05 -9.60
N TRP A 296 -14.12 6.64 -8.52
CA TRP A 296 -13.14 7.72 -8.51
C TRP A 296 -11.79 7.26 -8.01
N GLU A 297 -10.75 7.66 -8.73
CA GLU A 297 -9.34 7.42 -8.43
C GLU A 297 -8.55 8.71 -8.68
N LEU A 298 -7.28 8.75 -8.26
CA LEU A 298 -6.38 9.82 -8.65
C LEU A 298 -5.69 9.53 -9.99
N PRO A 299 -5.42 10.58 -10.78
CA PRO A 299 -4.62 10.42 -12.01
C PRO A 299 -3.16 10.02 -11.68
N PRO A 300 -2.34 9.64 -12.69
CA PRO A 300 -0.91 9.43 -12.50
C PRO A 300 -0.22 10.69 -11.91
N ASN A 301 0.88 10.55 -11.23
CA ASN A 301 1.87 9.44 -11.18
C ASN A 301 1.43 8.18 -10.41
N GLY A 302 0.27 8.17 -9.73
CA GLY A 302 -0.31 7.00 -9.10
C GLY A 302 -0.85 5.96 -10.10
N GLN A 303 -1.27 4.80 -9.58
CA GLN A 303 -1.79 3.70 -10.41
C GLN A 303 -3.33 3.54 -10.36
N GLY A 304 -4.07 4.53 -9.88
CA GLY A 304 -5.52 4.43 -9.69
C GLY A 304 -6.28 4.10 -10.97
N ILE A 305 -5.91 4.71 -12.08
CA ILE A 305 -6.59 4.48 -13.36
C ILE A 305 -6.48 3.02 -13.87
N ALA A 306 -5.53 2.22 -13.39
CA ALA A 306 -5.50 0.79 -13.72
C ALA A 306 -6.72 0.02 -13.16
N ALA A 307 -7.26 0.43 -12.02
CA ALA A 307 -8.51 -0.13 -11.50
C ALA A 307 -9.70 0.28 -12.39
N LEU A 308 -9.73 1.53 -12.87
CA LEU A 308 -10.78 2.02 -13.77
C LEU A 308 -10.74 1.29 -15.13
N GLU A 309 -9.56 1.07 -15.69
CA GLU A 309 -9.36 0.28 -16.91
C GLU A 309 -9.85 -1.16 -16.74
N MET A 310 -9.50 -1.82 -15.62
CA MET A 310 -9.96 -3.17 -15.33
C MET A 310 -11.49 -3.25 -15.20
N LEU A 311 -12.12 -2.29 -14.52
CA LEU A 311 -13.58 -2.23 -14.40
C LEU A 311 -14.24 -2.06 -15.77
N ASN A 312 -13.71 -1.19 -16.62
CA ASN A 312 -14.21 -0.99 -17.98
C ASN A 312 -14.09 -2.26 -18.85
N LEU A 313 -13.00 -3.02 -18.68
CA LEU A 313 -12.81 -4.30 -19.38
C LEU A 313 -13.76 -5.39 -18.88
N LEU A 314 -14.15 -5.37 -17.61
CA LEU A 314 -15.02 -6.36 -17.01
C LEU A 314 -16.52 -6.03 -17.18
N GLU A 315 -16.91 -4.77 -17.34
CA GLU A 315 -18.29 -4.34 -17.39
C GLU A 315 -19.17 -5.02 -18.47
N PRO A 316 -18.64 -5.37 -19.67
CA PRO A 316 -19.43 -6.08 -20.70
C PRO A 316 -19.86 -7.51 -20.31
N TYR A 317 -19.27 -8.12 -19.29
CA TYR A 317 -19.54 -9.49 -18.87
C TYR A 317 -20.60 -9.52 -17.73
N ASP A 318 -21.47 -10.51 -17.75
CA ASP A 318 -22.45 -10.74 -16.67
C ASP A 318 -21.78 -11.50 -15.50
N LEU A 319 -20.99 -10.77 -14.69
CA LEU A 319 -20.27 -11.34 -13.57
C LEU A 319 -21.22 -11.84 -12.47
N ALA A 320 -22.36 -11.18 -12.29
CA ALA A 320 -23.37 -11.57 -11.29
C ALA A 320 -23.87 -13.00 -11.52
N SER A 321 -24.12 -13.37 -12.79
CA SER A 321 -24.54 -14.73 -13.14
C SER A 321 -23.40 -15.76 -13.02
N MET A 322 -22.14 -15.36 -13.15
CA MET A 322 -21.00 -16.26 -12.98
C MET A 322 -20.77 -16.59 -11.51
N GLY A 323 -20.94 -15.63 -10.61
CA GLY A 323 -20.68 -15.78 -9.19
C GLY A 323 -19.18 -15.72 -8.82
N PRO A 324 -18.87 -15.60 -7.48
CA PRO A 324 -17.51 -15.43 -6.99
C PRO A 324 -16.64 -16.71 -7.12
N ASP A 325 -17.26 -17.89 -7.17
CA ASP A 325 -16.60 -19.20 -7.28
C ASP A 325 -16.54 -19.70 -8.74
N SER A 326 -16.47 -18.78 -9.70
CA SER A 326 -16.41 -19.08 -11.14
C SER A 326 -14.98 -19.02 -11.68
N PRO A 327 -14.44 -20.11 -12.29
CA PRO A 327 -13.18 -20.06 -12.99
C PRO A 327 -13.19 -19.05 -14.15
N GLU A 328 -14.35 -18.83 -14.78
CA GLU A 328 -14.50 -17.87 -15.86
C GLU A 328 -14.36 -16.43 -15.37
N TYR A 329 -15.02 -16.08 -14.25
CA TYR A 329 -14.86 -14.76 -13.61
C TYR A 329 -13.39 -14.47 -13.31
N TRP A 330 -12.72 -15.38 -12.64
CA TRP A 330 -11.32 -15.18 -12.26
C TRP A 330 -10.37 -15.14 -13.47
N HIS A 331 -10.67 -15.90 -14.51
CA HIS A 331 -9.94 -15.79 -15.76
C HIS A 331 -10.09 -14.41 -16.40
N LEU A 332 -11.32 -13.92 -16.56
CA LEU A 332 -11.59 -12.59 -17.10
C LEU A 332 -10.91 -11.48 -16.28
N PHE A 333 -10.96 -11.61 -14.95
CA PHE A 333 -10.30 -10.71 -14.02
C PHE A 333 -8.78 -10.66 -14.25
N VAL A 334 -8.12 -11.81 -14.37
CA VAL A 334 -6.68 -11.90 -14.61
C VAL A 334 -6.32 -11.33 -15.99
N GLU A 335 -7.09 -11.61 -17.02
CA GLU A 335 -6.85 -11.07 -18.36
C GLU A 335 -7.04 -9.55 -18.43
N ALA A 336 -8.10 -9.02 -17.81
CA ALA A 336 -8.31 -7.58 -17.69
C ALA A 336 -7.14 -6.91 -16.95
N LYS A 337 -6.66 -7.53 -15.85
CA LYS A 337 -5.49 -7.06 -15.11
C LYS A 337 -4.24 -7.05 -15.98
N LYS A 338 -3.98 -8.07 -16.78
CA LYS A 338 -2.80 -8.12 -17.65
C LYS A 338 -2.78 -6.95 -18.64
N LEU A 339 -3.92 -6.62 -19.24
CA LEU A 339 -4.06 -5.52 -20.19
C LEU A 339 -3.84 -4.16 -19.52
N ALA A 340 -4.54 -3.88 -18.44
CA ALA A 340 -4.40 -2.62 -17.68
C ALA A 340 -2.96 -2.42 -17.16
N PHE A 341 -2.29 -3.49 -16.73
CA PHE A 341 -0.92 -3.40 -16.25
C PHE A 341 0.13 -3.27 -17.38
N ALA A 342 -0.18 -3.70 -18.58
CA ALA A 342 0.64 -3.41 -19.76
C ALA A 342 0.60 -1.90 -20.08
N ASP A 343 -0.58 -1.30 -20.03
CA ASP A 343 -0.76 0.15 -20.21
C ASP A 343 -0.11 0.94 -19.07
N ARG A 344 -0.27 0.48 -17.82
CA ARG A 344 0.40 1.04 -16.64
C ARG A 344 1.92 1.12 -16.83
N ALA A 345 2.52 0.04 -17.27
CA ALA A 345 3.96 -0.02 -17.47
C ALA A 345 4.46 0.95 -18.54
N ARG A 346 3.66 1.19 -19.56
CA ARG A 346 4.04 2.01 -20.71
C ARG A 346 3.79 3.50 -20.51
N PHE A 347 2.71 3.85 -19.81
CA PHE A 347 2.21 5.23 -19.82
C PHE A 347 2.27 5.96 -18.48
N TYR A 348 2.37 5.24 -17.31
CA TYR A 348 2.26 5.94 -16.04
C TYR A 348 3.58 6.56 -15.60
N ALA A 349 3.56 7.87 -15.46
CA ALA A 349 4.70 8.69 -15.11
C ALA A 349 4.22 10.01 -14.47
N ASP A 350 5.15 10.90 -14.15
CA ASP A 350 4.85 12.25 -13.68
C ASP A 350 4.25 13.10 -14.82
N PRO A 351 3.01 13.60 -14.69
CA PRO A 351 2.36 14.41 -15.73
C PRO A 351 3.01 15.77 -15.94
N ALA A 352 3.87 16.25 -15.04
CA ALA A 352 4.65 17.46 -15.24
C ALA A 352 5.79 17.27 -16.27
N PHE A 353 6.19 16.02 -16.53
CA PHE A 353 7.27 15.66 -17.45
C PHE A 353 6.80 14.99 -18.74
N GLU A 354 5.62 14.32 -18.68
CA GLU A 354 5.12 13.53 -19.79
C GLU A 354 3.62 13.78 -20.03
N LYS A 355 3.22 13.89 -21.29
CA LYS A 355 1.80 13.95 -21.64
C LYS A 355 1.20 12.54 -21.62
N LEU A 356 0.32 12.29 -20.67
CA LEU A 356 -0.29 10.98 -20.46
C LEU A 356 -1.70 10.91 -21.06
N PRO A 357 -2.09 9.83 -21.79
CA PRO A 357 -3.40 9.72 -22.42
C PRO A 357 -4.47 9.20 -21.44
N VAL A 358 -4.62 9.85 -20.28
CA VAL A 358 -5.49 9.36 -19.18
C VAL A 358 -6.95 9.19 -19.63
N GLU A 359 -7.52 10.21 -20.28
CA GLU A 359 -8.91 10.17 -20.75
C GLU A 359 -9.16 9.02 -21.73
N GLU A 360 -8.20 8.74 -22.63
CA GLU A 360 -8.31 7.62 -23.56
C GLU A 360 -8.24 6.28 -22.84
N LEU A 361 -7.27 6.09 -21.94
CA LEU A 361 -7.06 4.83 -21.20
C LEU A 361 -8.30 4.41 -20.42
N ILE A 362 -8.98 5.36 -19.76
CA ILE A 362 -10.19 5.07 -18.97
C ILE A 362 -11.48 5.14 -19.78
N SER A 363 -11.42 5.32 -21.12
CA SER A 363 -12.62 5.38 -21.95
C SER A 363 -13.22 3.98 -22.21
N LYS A 364 -14.56 3.94 -22.39
CA LYS A 364 -15.26 2.70 -22.74
C LYS A 364 -14.87 2.21 -24.13
N GLU A 365 -14.59 3.13 -25.04
CA GLU A 365 -14.16 2.83 -26.41
C GLU A 365 -12.79 2.14 -26.42
N TYR A 366 -11.85 2.60 -25.59
CA TYR A 366 -10.55 1.96 -25.43
C TYR A 366 -10.71 0.56 -24.84
N ALA A 367 -11.47 0.43 -23.76
CA ALA A 367 -11.76 -0.87 -23.16
C ALA A 367 -12.43 -1.85 -24.13
N ALA A 368 -13.36 -1.39 -24.99
CA ALA A 368 -13.98 -2.23 -26.01
C ALA A 368 -12.97 -2.71 -27.07
N ARG A 369 -11.97 -1.88 -27.43
CA ARG A 369 -10.86 -2.30 -28.30
C ARG A 369 -9.94 -3.32 -27.63
N GLN A 370 -9.52 -3.05 -26.41
CA GLN A 370 -8.61 -3.92 -25.64
C GLN A 370 -9.29 -5.24 -25.25
N GLY A 371 -10.58 -5.21 -24.90
CA GLY A 371 -11.36 -6.40 -24.53
C GLY A 371 -11.43 -7.47 -25.61
N LYS A 372 -11.29 -7.10 -26.91
CA LYS A 372 -11.17 -8.06 -28.02
C LYS A 372 -9.92 -8.95 -27.94
N ARG A 373 -8.94 -8.58 -27.13
CA ARG A 373 -7.71 -9.36 -26.89
C ARG A 373 -7.89 -10.41 -25.79
N ILE A 374 -8.97 -10.34 -25.03
CA ILE A 374 -9.31 -11.33 -24.01
C ILE A 374 -9.90 -12.56 -24.70
N HIS A 375 -9.20 -13.68 -24.59
CA HIS A 375 -9.68 -14.96 -25.12
C HIS A 375 -10.29 -15.79 -23.99
N ARG A 376 -11.62 -16.00 -23.99
CA ARG A 376 -12.34 -16.62 -22.88
C ARG A 376 -11.88 -18.04 -22.48
N ALA A 377 -11.27 -18.78 -23.41
CA ALA A 377 -10.88 -20.18 -23.19
C ALA A 377 -9.39 -20.35 -22.85
N VAL A 378 -8.53 -19.38 -23.15
CA VAL A 378 -7.07 -19.55 -23.05
C VAL A 378 -6.43 -18.29 -22.46
N ALA A 379 -5.59 -18.49 -21.46
CA ALA A 379 -4.80 -17.41 -20.84
C ALA A 379 -3.77 -16.82 -21.82
N ALA A 380 -3.70 -15.50 -21.90
CA ALA A 380 -2.64 -14.82 -22.64
C ALA A 380 -1.28 -15.06 -21.96
N VAL A 381 -0.31 -15.57 -22.72
CA VAL A 381 1.06 -15.83 -22.25
C VAL A 381 2.00 -14.70 -22.60
N ASP A 382 1.72 -13.97 -23.67
CA ASP A 382 2.52 -12.85 -24.16
C ASP A 382 1.67 -11.57 -24.13
N VAL A 383 1.63 -10.95 -22.98
CA VAL A 383 1.18 -9.57 -22.85
C VAL A 383 2.45 -8.76 -22.64
N PRO A 384 2.95 -8.07 -23.68
CA PRO A 384 4.26 -7.44 -23.61
C PRO A 384 4.38 -6.52 -22.41
N ALA A 385 5.48 -6.71 -21.78
CA ALA A 385 6.14 -5.96 -20.73
C ALA A 385 6.08 -6.53 -19.30
N GLY A 386 7.20 -6.77 -18.61
CA GLY A 386 7.51 -6.80 -17.19
C GLY A 386 8.22 -8.03 -16.60
N ASP A 387 9.03 -7.90 -15.57
CA ASP A 387 9.73 -8.97 -14.82
C ASP A 387 9.25 -9.06 -13.36
N PRO A 388 9.17 -10.30 -12.74
CA PRO A 388 8.38 -10.58 -11.54
C PRO A 388 9.12 -10.48 -10.21
N LYS A 389 10.12 -9.61 -10.03
CA LYS A 389 10.75 -9.39 -8.71
C LYS A 389 10.17 -8.18 -7.98
N LEU A 390 8.85 -8.12 -7.84
CA LEU A 390 8.24 -7.19 -6.91
C LEU A 390 8.03 -7.90 -5.58
N THR A 391 8.89 -7.58 -4.61
CA THR A 391 8.65 -7.80 -3.19
C THR A 391 7.42 -7.03 -2.75
N SER A 392 6.71 -7.53 -1.74
CA SER A 392 5.51 -6.90 -1.19
C SER A 392 5.79 -5.48 -0.73
N GLY A 393 5.09 -4.49 -1.28
CA GLY A 393 5.08 -3.14 -0.74
C GLY A 393 4.14 -3.08 0.47
N ASP A 394 4.59 -2.45 1.56
CA ASP A 394 3.79 -2.18 2.75
C ASP A 394 3.19 -0.77 2.66
N THR A 395 1.93 -0.65 3.08
CA THR A 395 1.14 0.57 2.95
C THR A 395 0.05 0.52 3.99
N ILE A 396 -0.40 1.68 4.49
CA ILE A 396 -1.65 1.74 5.24
C ILE A 396 -2.71 2.51 4.46
N TYR A 397 -3.95 2.07 4.59
CA TYR A 397 -5.13 2.78 4.15
C TYR A 397 -6.04 3.09 5.35
N LEU A 398 -6.58 4.29 5.37
CA LEU A 398 -7.61 4.69 6.33
C LEU A 398 -8.74 5.43 5.63
N THR A 399 -9.93 5.36 6.18
CA THR A 399 -11.07 6.17 5.75
C THR A 399 -11.86 6.70 6.93
N VAL A 400 -12.30 7.94 6.79
CA VAL A 400 -13.07 8.66 7.79
C VAL A 400 -14.31 9.25 7.16
N VAL A 401 -15.46 9.10 7.82
CA VAL A 401 -16.70 9.83 7.51
C VAL A 401 -17.16 10.54 8.77
N ASP A 402 -17.33 11.87 8.70
CA ASP A 402 -17.80 12.67 9.83
C ASP A 402 -19.35 12.80 9.86
N LYS A 403 -19.86 13.46 10.90
CA LYS A 403 -21.30 13.66 11.10
C LYS A 403 -21.97 14.51 10.00
N ASP A 404 -21.21 15.36 9.34
CA ASP A 404 -21.68 16.21 8.24
C ASP A 404 -21.57 15.51 6.88
N ARG A 405 -21.09 14.24 6.89
CA ARG A 405 -20.87 13.38 5.71
C ARG A 405 -19.75 13.85 4.79
N ASN A 406 -18.77 14.60 5.33
CA ASN A 406 -17.48 14.69 4.67
C ASN A 406 -16.82 13.33 4.71
N CYS A 407 -16.19 12.92 3.61
CA CYS A 407 -15.51 11.62 3.52
C CYS A 407 -14.04 11.86 3.14
N CYS A 408 -13.15 11.22 3.88
CA CYS A 408 -11.71 11.26 3.63
C CYS A 408 -11.20 9.85 3.35
N SER A 409 -10.95 9.54 2.08
CA SER A 409 -10.24 8.34 1.62
C SER A 409 -8.76 8.68 1.57
N PHE A 410 -7.95 8.05 2.41
CA PHE A 410 -6.60 8.48 2.73
C PHE A 410 -5.64 7.29 2.73
N ILE A 411 -4.54 7.40 2.01
CA ILE A 411 -3.54 6.35 1.91
C ILE A 411 -2.14 6.93 2.06
N GLN A 412 -1.30 6.31 2.89
CA GLN A 412 0.10 6.70 3.08
C GLN A 412 1.03 5.49 3.09
N SER A 413 2.29 5.69 2.74
CA SER A 413 3.22 4.58 2.56
C SER A 413 4.68 5.01 2.58
N ASN A 414 5.51 4.16 3.17
CA ASN A 414 6.97 4.18 3.01
C ASN A 414 7.43 3.36 1.78
N TYR A 415 6.53 2.68 1.07
CA TYR A 415 6.65 1.73 -0.04
C TYR A 415 7.02 0.32 0.43
N TYR A 416 8.28 -0.05 0.61
CA TYR A 416 8.65 -1.33 1.21
C TYR A 416 8.60 -1.27 2.73
N SER A 417 8.65 -2.45 3.38
CA SER A 417 8.69 -2.54 4.84
C SER A 417 9.83 -1.69 5.40
N PHE A 418 9.53 -0.78 6.31
CA PHE A 418 10.44 0.25 6.80
C PHE A 418 11.12 1.09 5.69
N GLY A 419 10.47 1.26 4.53
CA GLY A 419 10.96 2.08 3.44
C GLY A 419 12.37 1.73 3.00
N SER A 420 13.27 2.70 3.07
CA SER A 420 14.71 2.54 2.78
C SER A 420 15.50 1.83 3.88
N GLN A 421 14.87 1.40 4.97
CA GLN A 421 15.46 0.85 6.19
C GLN A 421 16.28 1.88 7.01
N VAL A 422 16.28 3.15 6.61
CA VAL A 422 17.15 4.19 7.20
C VAL A 422 16.37 5.22 7.98
N VAL A 423 16.69 5.37 9.24
CA VAL A 423 16.35 6.52 10.08
C VAL A 423 17.51 7.51 9.98
N PRO A 424 17.34 8.71 9.45
CA PRO A 424 18.41 9.68 9.32
C PRO A 424 18.70 10.43 10.65
N GLY A 425 19.61 9.88 11.45
CA GLY A 425 19.93 10.42 12.77
C GLY A 425 18.82 10.20 13.79
N ASP A 426 18.53 11.23 14.57
CA ASP A 426 17.57 11.19 15.68
C ASP A 426 16.15 11.71 15.32
N VAL A 427 15.73 11.58 14.04
CA VAL A 427 14.39 12.04 13.62
C VAL A 427 13.26 11.13 14.07
N GLY A 428 13.55 9.85 14.37
CA GLY A 428 12.60 8.88 14.92
C GLY A 428 11.69 8.20 13.89
N PHE A 429 11.96 8.36 12.58
CA PHE A 429 11.20 7.70 11.51
C PHE A 429 12.10 7.35 10.32
N VAL A 430 11.73 6.30 9.60
CA VAL A 430 12.42 5.91 8.34
C VAL A 430 12.00 6.78 7.18
N LEU A 431 12.88 6.91 6.18
CA LEU A 431 12.51 7.50 4.89
C LEU A 431 12.05 6.43 3.90
N GLN A 432 11.07 6.82 3.09
CA GLN A 432 10.56 6.02 1.99
C GLN A 432 11.65 5.68 0.96
N ASN A 433 11.41 4.62 0.20
CA ASN A 433 12.29 4.19 -0.88
C ASN A 433 11.61 4.27 -2.27
N ARG A 434 10.72 5.24 -2.44
CA ARG A 434 9.86 5.37 -3.62
C ARG A 434 10.64 5.65 -4.92
N GLY A 435 11.82 6.27 -4.83
CA GLY A 435 12.69 6.49 -5.96
C GLY A 435 13.17 5.22 -6.66
N SER A 436 13.13 4.05 -5.98
CA SER A 436 13.39 2.76 -6.62
C SER A 436 12.38 2.39 -7.72
N LEU A 437 11.29 3.12 -7.82
CA LEU A 437 10.29 2.95 -8.86
C LEU A 437 10.59 3.71 -10.16
N PHE A 438 11.63 4.53 -10.23
CA PHE A 438 12.06 5.11 -11.49
C PHE A 438 12.68 4.07 -12.43
N ALA A 439 12.54 4.30 -13.74
CA ALA A 439 13.28 3.59 -14.77
C ALA A 439 14.67 4.22 -14.98
N LEU A 440 15.70 3.40 -15.24
CA LEU A 440 17.04 3.86 -15.63
C LEU A 440 17.24 3.88 -17.17
N ASP A 441 16.20 3.52 -17.94
CA ASP A 441 16.20 3.73 -19.40
C ASP A 441 15.80 5.18 -19.71
N LYS A 442 16.72 5.92 -20.37
CA LYS A 442 16.50 7.34 -20.77
C LYS A 442 15.29 7.55 -21.68
N LYS A 443 14.78 6.51 -22.34
CA LYS A 443 13.62 6.58 -23.24
C LYS A 443 12.29 6.30 -22.54
N HIS A 444 12.33 5.78 -21.32
CA HIS A 444 11.12 5.42 -20.60
C HIS A 444 10.40 6.67 -20.06
N PRO A 445 9.05 6.78 -20.12
CA PRO A 445 8.31 7.92 -19.58
C PRO A 445 8.61 8.18 -18.09
N ASN A 446 8.66 7.11 -17.29
CA ASN A 446 8.99 7.16 -15.87
C ASN A 446 10.51 7.10 -15.58
N ARG A 447 11.36 7.58 -16.52
CA ARG A 447 12.81 7.65 -16.29
C ARG A 447 13.15 8.59 -15.12
N LEU A 448 14.22 8.27 -14.43
CA LEU A 448 14.75 9.14 -13.39
C LEU A 448 15.23 10.47 -14.00
N GLU A 449 14.68 11.55 -13.50
CA GLU A 449 15.12 12.92 -13.80
C GLU A 449 15.16 13.73 -12.51
N PRO A 450 16.02 14.78 -12.42
CA PRO A 450 16.04 15.69 -11.29
C PRO A 450 14.68 16.33 -11.02
N HIS A 451 14.28 16.38 -9.75
CA HIS A 451 13.04 17.01 -9.30
C HIS A 451 11.76 16.46 -9.99
N LYS A 452 11.75 15.17 -10.28
CA LYS A 452 10.61 14.45 -10.86
C LYS A 452 9.96 13.53 -9.82
N ARG A 453 8.66 13.34 -9.90
CA ARG A 453 7.95 12.32 -9.10
C ARG A 453 8.10 10.95 -9.73
N PRO A 454 8.45 9.91 -8.93
CA PRO A 454 8.42 8.53 -9.42
C PRO A 454 6.99 8.06 -9.66
N PHE A 455 6.80 7.04 -10.49
CA PHE A 455 5.59 6.23 -10.46
C PHE A 455 5.24 5.84 -9.03
N HIS A 456 3.94 5.79 -8.71
CA HIS A 456 3.47 5.57 -7.34
C HIS A 456 2.41 4.48 -7.24
N THR A 457 2.50 3.64 -6.20
CA THR A 457 1.58 2.51 -6.03
C THR A 457 0.37 2.79 -5.16
N ILE A 458 0.39 3.85 -4.34
CA ILE A 458 -0.74 4.13 -3.44
C ILE A 458 -1.90 4.79 -4.19
N ILE A 459 -3.11 4.32 -3.92
CA ILE A 459 -4.35 4.79 -4.53
C ILE A 459 -5.48 4.86 -3.49
N PRO A 460 -5.97 6.05 -3.14
CA PRO A 460 -7.22 6.20 -2.41
C PRO A 460 -8.37 6.10 -3.42
N ALA A 461 -9.53 5.56 -3.02
CA ALA A 461 -10.68 5.45 -3.90
C ALA A 461 -11.99 5.88 -3.23
N MET A 462 -12.94 6.30 -4.04
CA MET A 462 -14.31 6.59 -3.63
C MET A 462 -15.29 6.18 -4.72
N ALA A 463 -16.46 5.70 -4.34
CA ALA A 463 -17.56 5.49 -5.26
C ALA A 463 -18.72 6.42 -4.92
N THR A 464 -19.32 7.01 -5.96
CA THR A 464 -20.55 7.81 -5.85
C THR A 464 -21.70 7.14 -6.58
N LYS A 465 -22.92 7.42 -6.13
CA LYS A 465 -24.14 7.02 -6.81
C LYS A 465 -25.10 8.22 -6.81
N ASP A 466 -25.66 8.54 -7.95
CA ASP A 466 -26.54 9.70 -8.13
C ASP A 466 -25.90 11.01 -7.63
N GLY A 467 -24.60 11.20 -7.94
CA GLY A 467 -23.82 12.38 -7.58
C GLY A 467 -23.55 12.56 -6.08
N LYS A 468 -23.64 11.51 -5.28
CA LYS A 468 -23.41 11.54 -3.83
C LYS A 468 -22.46 10.42 -3.41
N PRO A 469 -21.65 10.58 -2.35
CA PRO A 469 -20.78 9.52 -1.87
C PRO A 469 -21.61 8.31 -1.44
N TRP A 470 -21.14 7.15 -1.84
CA TRP A 470 -21.73 5.86 -1.50
C TRP A 470 -20.76 4.97 -0.73
N LEU A 471 -19.51 4.88 -1.19
CA LEU A 471 -18.48 4.06 -0.57
C LEU A 471 -17.14 4.81 -0.58
N SER A 472 -16.52 4.99 0.59
CA SER A 472 -15.13 5.40 0.73
C SER A 472 -14.31 4.18 1.10
N PHE A 473 -13.34 3.78 0.28
CA PHE A 473 -12.66 2.51 0.42
C PHE A 473 -11.24 2.51 -0.15
N GLY A 474 -10.46 1.52 0.23
CA GLY A 474 -9.17 1.23 -0.38
C GLY A 474 -8.62 -0.11 0.06
N VAL A 475 -7.67 -0.61 -0.72
CA VAL A 475 -6.95 -1.86 -0.46
C VAL A 475 -5.46 -1.58 -0.57
N MET A 476 -4.72 -1.68 0.54
CA MET A 476 -3.26 -1.53 0.56
C MET A 476 -2.55 -2.74 -0.08
N GLY A 477 -1.23 -2.64 -0.34
CA GLY A 477 -0.43 -3.80 -0.77
C GLY A 477 0.28 -3.65 -2.12
N GLY A 478 0.86 -2.51 -2.42
CA GLY A 478 1.65 -2.28 -3.64
C GLY A 478 0.84 -2.54 -4.92
N ASP A 479 1.29 -3.44 -5.77
CA ASP A 479 0.60 -3.83 -7.02
C ASP A 479 -0.72 -4.61 -6.81
N MET A 480 -1.02 -5.01 -5.58
CA MET A 480 -2.33 -5.58 -5.24
C MET A 480 -3.42 -4.51 -5.21
N GLN A 481 -3.11 -3.24 -5.03
CA GLN A 481 -4.10 -2.19 -4.82
C GLN A 481 -5.14 -2.11 -5.95
N PRO A 482 -4.80 -1.95 -7.25
CA PRO A 482 -5.81 -1.95 -8.31
C PRO A 482 -6.59 -3.26 -8.39
N GLN A 483 -5.90 -4.40 -8.19
CA GLN A 483 -6.53 -5.71 -8.19
C GLN A 483 -7.52 -5.87 -7.05
N GLY A 484 -7.16 -5.39 -5.85
CA GLY A 484 -8.00 -5.41 -4.67
C GLY A 484 -9.22 -4.48 -4.80
N HIS A 485 -9.04 -3.26 -5.33
CA HIS A 485 -10.14 -2.33 -5.57
C HIS A 485 -11.21 -2.95 -6.47
N VAL A 486 -10.79 -3.57 -7.58
CA VAL A 486 -11.73 -4.23 -8.50
C VAL A 486 -12.44 -5.41 -7.83
N GLN A 487 -11.71 -6.29 -7.13
CA GLN A 487 -12.33 -7.44 -6.44
C GLN A 487 -13.36 -7.02 -5.41
N VAL A 488 -13.06 -6.00 -4.61
CA VAL A 488 -13.97 -5.49 -3.59
C VAL A 488 -15.23 -4.86 -4.22
N LEU A 489 -15.05 -4.07 -5.29
CA LEU A 489 -16.19 -3.45 -5.98
C LEU A 489 -17.08 -4.51 -6.65
N VAL A 490 -16.51 -5.50 -7.32
CA VAL A 490 -17.26 -6.63 -7.90
C VAL A 490 -17.99 -7.42 -6.80
N ASN A 491 -17.33 -7.70 -5.69
CA ASN A 491 -17.95 -8.41 -4.56
C ASN A 491 -19.17 -7.66 -4.02
N ILE A 492 -19.10 -6.33 -3.88
CA ILE A 492 -20.21 -5.54 -3.34
C ILE A 492 -21.28 -5.29 -4.41
N ILE A 493 -20.90 -4.94 -5.64
CA ILE A 493 -21.84 -4.48 -6.68
C ILE A 493 -22.44 -5.66 -7.45
N ASP A 494 -21.63 -6.60 -7.95
CA ASP A 494 -22.12 -7.71 -8.77
C ASP A 494 -22.60 -8.89 -7.89
N PHE A 495 -21.87 -9.21 -6.81
CA PHE A 495 -22.19 -10.36 -5.96
C PHE A 495 -23.03 -10.01 -4.73
N GLY A 496 -23.38 -8.73 -4.53
CA GLY A 496 -24.27 -8.29 -3.46
C GLY A 496 -23.74 -8.47 -2.04
N MET A 497 -22.41 -8.61 -1.87
CA MET A 497 -21.80 -8.77 -0.56
C MET A 497 -21.89 -7.47 0.24
N ASN A 498 -22.11 -7.57 1.55
CA ASN A 498 -21.94 -6.41 2.43
C ASN A 498 -20.46 -6.04 2.59
N VAL A 499 -20.17 -4.84 3.12
CA VAL A 499 -18.80 -4.31 3.22
C VAL A 499 -17.84 -5.16 4.06
N GLN A 500 -18.33 -5.94 5.05
CA GLN A 500 -17.49 -6.84 5.84
C GLN A 500 -17.26 -8.16 5.10
N LEU A 501 -18.29 -8.72 4.47
CA LEU A 501 -18.12 -9.94 3.67
C LEU A 501 -17.16 -9.72 2.50
N ALA A 502 -17.21 -8.56 1.87
CA ALA A 502 -16.25 -8.18 0.82
C ALA A 502 -14.80 -8.06 1.35
N ALA A 503 -14.62 -7.71 2.64
CA ALA A 503 -13.33 -7.76 3.31
C ALA A 503 -12.84 -9.19 3.54
N ASP A 504 -13.76 -10.08 3.96
CA ASP A 504 -13.48 -11.46 4.34
C ASP A 504 -13.26 -12.38 3.13
N ALA A 505 -13.86 -12.05 1.98
CA ALA A 505 -13.80 -12.85 0.77
C ALA A 505 -12.36 -13.17 0.35
N ALA A 506 -12.13 -14.42 -0.04
CA ALA A 506 -10.82 -14.87 -0.52
C ALA A 506 -10.41 -14.09 -1.78
N ARG A 507 -9.12 -13.76 -1.86
CA ARG A 507 -8.57 -12.94 -2.95
C ARG A 507 -7.67 -13.73 -3.88
N VAL A 508 -7.59 -13.21 -5.10
CA VAL A 508 -6.68 -13.62 -6.15
C VAL A 508 -5.71 -12.47 -6.45
N ARG A 509 -4.44 -12.79 -6.69
CA ARG A 509 -3.41 -11.84 -7.08
C ARG A 509 -2.63 -12.38 -8.26
N HIS A 510 -2.58 -11.65 -9.36
CA HIS A 510 -1.69 -11.94 -10.49
C HIS A 510 -0.41 -11.11 -10.41
N VAL A 511 0.73 -11.75 -10.61
CA VAL A 511 2.06 -11.12 -10.70
C VAL A 511 2.73 -11.47 -12.03
N GLY A 512 3.78 -10.74 -12.39
CA GLY A 512 4.54 -11.00 -13.62
C GLY A 512 4.11 -10.17 -14.82
N SER A 513 3.31 -9.10 -14.63
CA SER A 513 3.06 -8.06 -15.65
C SER A 513 4.20 -7.04 -15.67
N ALA A 514 4.19 -6.20 -16.72
CA ALA A 514 5.05 -5.05 -16.87
C ALA A 514 5.05 -4.09 -15.69
N THR A 515 6.18 -3.41 -15.48
CA THR A 515 6.30 -2.38 -14.46
C THR A 515 6.78 -1.06 -15.06
N PRO A 516 6.35 0.07 -14.48
CA PRO A 516 6.83 1.38 -14.89
C PRO A 516 8.31 1.65 -14.61
N THR A 517 9.04 0.68 -14.04
CA THR A 517 10.50 0.71 -13.88
C THR A 517 11.25 0.32 -15.15
N GLY A 518 10.54 -0.02 -16.22
CA GLY A 518 11.13 -0.48 -17.47
C GLY A 518 11.43 -1.99 -17.51
N ARG A 519 11.08 -2.73 -16.45
CA ARG A 519 11.25 -4.19 -16.44
C ARG A 519 10.23 -4.88 -17.33
N ALA A 520 10.72 -5.84 -18.13
CA ALA A 520 9.92 -6.63 -19.06
C ALA A 520 9.02 -7.72 -18.41
N ALA A 521 7.88 -8.16 -19.02
CA ALA A 521 6.97 -9.21 -18.50
C ALA A 521 7.61 -10.60 -18.45
N ASN A 522 7.09 -11.44 -17.58
CA ASN A 522 7.40 -12.87 -17.61
C ASN A 522 6.79 -13.47 -18.89
N SER A 523 7.64 -14.05 -19.74
CA SER A 523 7.25 -14.66 -21.02
C SER A 523 6.27 -15.84 -20.88
N ALA A 524 6.01 -16.32 -19.66
CA ALA A 524 5.06 -17.41 -19.37
C ALA A 524 3.69 -16.91 -18.86
N GLY A 525 3.32 -15.62 -19.08
CA GLY A 525 2.02 -15.09 -18.71
C GLY A 525 1.86 -14.76 -17.20
N GLY A 526 2.94 -14.88 -16.40
CA GLY A 526 2.92 -14.59 -14.97
C GLY A 526 2.40 -15.72 -14.09
N THR A 527 2.07 -15.41 -12.84
CA THR A 527 1.56 -16.36 -11.84
C THR A 527 0.33 -15.80 -11.15
N VAL A 528 -0.69 -16.60 -11.03
CA VAL A 528 -1.91 -16.32 -10.26
C VAL A 528 -1.73 -16.92 -8.87
N PHE A 529 -1.62 -16.09 -7.85
CA PHE A 529 -1.66 -16.51 -6.45
C PHE A 529 -3.10 -16.45 -5.94
N VAL A 530 -3.50 -17.48 -5.20
CA VAL A 530 -4.84 -17.60 -4.61
C VAL A 530 -4.74 -17.86 -3.12
N GLU A 531 -5.70 -17.35 -2.35
CA GLU A 531 -5.87 -17.73 -0.94
C GLU A 531 -6.56 -19.08 -0.80
N SER A 532 -6.40 -19.73 0.38
CA SER A 532 -6.97 -21.04 0.67
C SER A 532 -8.51 -21.09 0.62
N GLY A 533 -9.17 -19.93 0.67
CA GLY A 533 -10.63 -19.83 0.53
C GLY A 533 -11.14 -19.91 -0.91
N ILE A 534 -10.25 -19.85 -1.90
CA ILE A 534 -10.63 -20.09 -3.31
C ILE A 534 -10.85 -21.58 -3.52
N ALA A 535 -12.01 -21.95 -4.06
CA ALA A 535 -12.41 -23.35 -4.27
C ALA A 535 -11.47 -24.08 -5.26
N GLU A 536 -11.28 -25.39 -5.05
CA GLU A 536 -10.33 -26.19 -5.86
C GLU A 536 -10.72 -26.26 -7.33
N ASP A 537 -12.02 -26.37 -7.63
CA ASP A 537 -12.56 -26.38 -9.00
C ASP A 537 -12.26 -25.05 -9.74
N VAL A 538 -12.23 -23.93 -9.02
CA VAL A 538 -11.77 -22.63 -9.57
C VAL A 538 -10.29 -22.70 -9.94
N VAL A 539 -9.45 -23.26 -9.06
CA VAL A 539 -8.01 -23.40 -9.29
C VAL A 539 -7.74 -24.31 -10.49
N GLU A 540 -8.42 -25.45 -10.56
CA GLU A 540 -8.30 -26.38 -11.68
C GLU A 540 -8.78 -25.76 -12.98
N GLY A 541 -9.95 -25.11 -13.00
CA GLY A 541 -10.48 -24.44 -14.18
C GLY A 541 -9.58 -23.30 -14.69
N LEU A 542 -8.86 -22.61 -13.80
CA LEU A 542 -7.85 -21.64 -14.21
C LEU A 542 -6.61 -22.32 -14.81
N ARG A 543 -6.16 -23.44 -14.25
CA ARG A 543 -5.05 -24.24 -14.81
C ARG A 543 -5.38 -24.81 -16.18
N GLU A 544 -6.59 -25.31 -16.38
CA GLU A 544 -7.08 -25.78 -17.69
C GLU A 544 -7.07 -24.68 -18.76
N LYS A 545 -7.32 -23.43 -18.35
CA LYS A 545 -7.20 -22.27 -19.24
C LYS A 545 -5.74 -21.84 -19.49
N GLY A 546 -4.75 -22.49 -18.86
CA GLY A 546 -3.33 -22.23 -19.05
C GLY A 546 -2.71 -21.25 -18.06
N HIS A 547 -3.42 -20.84 -17.00
CA HIS A 547 -2.81 -20.04 -15.94
C HIS A 547 -1.91 -20.91 -15.05
N ARG A 548 -0.75 -20.36 -14.67
CA ARG A 548 0.03 -20.90 -13.56
C ARG A 548 -0.59 -20.45 -12.23
N VAL A 549 -1.21 -21.36 -11.49
CA VAL A 549 -1.92 -21.04 -10.24
C VAL A 549 -1.23 -21.70 -9.07
N LEU A 550 -0.94 -20.88 -8.02
CA LEU A 550 -0.29 -21.31 -6.78
C LEU A 550 -1.06 -20.75 -5.57
N TYR A 551 -1.16 -21.54 -4.50
CA TYR A 551 -1.62 -21.04 -3.21
C TYR A 551 -0.51 -20.19 -2.55
N ASN A 552 -0.90 -19.10 -1.87
CA ASN A 552 0.02 -18.27 -1.10
C ASN A 552 -0.64 -17.79 0.20
N ARG A 553 0.20 -17.37 1.14
CA ARG A 553 -0.21 -16.71 2.39
C ARG A 553 0.40 -15.33 2.44
N GLY A 554 -0.43 -14.33 2.75
CA GLY A 554 -0.03 -12.93 2.73
C GLY A 554 -0.01 -12.32 1.32
N MET A 555 0.35 -11.06 1.20
CA MET A 555 0.44 -10.31 -0.06
C MET A 555 -0.89 -10.05 -0.79
N PHE A 556 -2.04 -10.27 -0.15
CA PHE A 556 -3.38 -10.01 -0.69
C PHE A 556 -3.97 -8.67 -0.25
N GLY A 557 -3.14 -7.80 0.29
CA GLY A 557 -3.51 -6.46 0.73
C GLY A 557 -4.23 -6.44 2.07
N GLY A 558 -4.83 -5.29 2.35
CA GLY A 558 -5.68 -5.06 3.51
C GLY A 558 -6.72 -4.00 3.16
N TYR A 559 -7.98 -4.33 3.32
CA TYR A 559 -9.12 -3.49 2.94
C TYR A 559 -9.70 -2.76 4.13
N GLN A 560 -10.11 -1.51 3.91
CA GLN A 560 -10.95 -0.75 4.84
C GLN A 560 -12.00 -0.01 4.03
N ALA A 561 -13.23 0.08 4.53
CA ALA A 561 -14.29 0.84 3.88
C ALA A 561 -15.34 1.36 4.84
N ILE A 562 -15.97 2.46 4.41
CA ILE A 562 -17.18 3.00 5.03
C ILE A 562 -18.20 3.22 3.91
N LEU A 563 -19.33 2.52 4.00
CA LEU A 563 -20.49 2.68 3.12
C LEU A 563 -21.50 3.63 3.79
N LEU A 564 -21.98 4.60 3.02
CA LEU A 564 -23.03 5.53 3.45
C LEU A 564 -24.40 4.94 3.06
N ASP A 565 -25.07 4.31 4.03
CA ASP A 565 -26.43 3.75 3.82
C ASP A 565 -27.48 4.85 3.90
N ARG A 566 -27.93 5.32 2.75
CA ARG A 566 -28.90 6.41 2.67
C ARG A 566 -30.31 6.00 3.04
N SER A 567 -30.62 4.71 2.95
CA SER A 567 -31.97 4.22 3.28
C SER A 567 -32.27 4.38 4.76
N PHE A 568 -31.24 4.24 5.60
CA PHE A 568 -31.35 4.36 7.05
C PHE A 568 -30.61 5.60 7.62
N GLY A 569 -29.87 6.34 6.78
CA GLY A 569 -29.06 7.49 7.22
C GLY A 569 -27.84 7.10 8.06
N THR A 570 -27.41 5.83 8.01
CA THR A 570 -26.33 5.27 8.81
C THR A 570 -25.06 5.02 7.99
N LEU A 571 -23.97 4.74 8.68
CA LEU A 571 -22.67 4.32 8.15
C LEU A 571 -22.46 2.85 8.42
N ARG A 572 -21.90 2.12 7.45
CA ARG A 572 -21.52 0.70 7.59
C ARG A 572 -20.04 0.53 7.33
N GLY A 573 -19.29 0.09 8.32
CA GLY A 573 -17.84 -0.12 8.24
C GLY A 573 -17.47 -1.58 8.03
N GLY A 574 -16.50 -1.81 7.14
CA GLY A 574 -15.84 -3.10 6.95
C GLY A 574 -14.33 -2.96 7.14
N SER A 575 -13.71 -3.97 7.75
CA SER A 575 -12.28 -4.01 8.00
C SER A 575 -11.72 -5.41 7.76
N ASP A 576 -10.54 -5.47 7.16
CA ASP A 576 -9.90 -6.68 6.66
C ASP A 576 -9.35 -7.57 7.79
N PRO A 577 -9.72 -8.87 7.85
CA PRO A 577 -9.18 -9.80 8.83
C PRO A 577 -7.70 -10.18 8.59
N ARG A 578 -7.11 -9.75 7.45
CA ARG A 578 -5.67 -9.93 7.16
C ARG A 578 -4.79 -8.91 7.87
N LYS A 579 -5.39 -7.96 8.58
CA LYS A 579 -4.76 -6.92 9.39
C LYS A 579 -5.38 -6.89 10.78
N ASP A 580 -4.72 -6.22 11.72
CA ASP A 580 -5.23 -6.04 13.10
C ASP A 580 -6.39 -5.04 13.19
N GLY A 581 -6.78 -4.43 12.08
CA GLY A 581 -7.64 -3.28 11.99
C GLY A 581 -9.09 -3.46 12.43
N CYS A 582 -9.74 -2.33 12.59
CA CYS A 582 -11.17 -2.27 12.85
C CYS A 582 -11.82 -1.04 12.20
N ALA A 583 -13.14 -1.12 12.04
CA ALA A 583 -14.00 0.04 11.89
C ALA A 583 -14.60 0.38 13.25
N VAL A 584 -14.62 1.65 13.62
CA VAL A 584 -15.23 2.16 14.87
C VAL A 584 -16.07 3.39 14.55
N GLY A 585 -17.23 3.53 15.22
CA GLY A 585 -18.14 4.63 14.96
C GLY A 585 -19.14 4.84 16.11
N TYR A 586 -19.87 5.97 16.07
CA TYR A 586 -20.89 6.29 17.07
C TYR A 586 -22.12 6.93 16.45
#